data_8d4bbb29b000a9f4b253cf969aa27827
#
_entry.id   8d4bbb29b000a9f4b253cf969aa27827
#
_cell.length_a   1.000
_cell.length_b   1.000
_cell.length_c   1.000
_cell.angle_alpha   90.00
_cell.angle_beta   90.00
_cell.angle_gamma   90.00
#
_symmetry.space_group_name_H-M   'P 1'
#
loop_
_entity.id
_entity.type
_entity.pdbx_description
1 polymer ?
#
loop_
_entity_poly.entity_id
_entity_poly.type
_entity_poly.pdbx_seq_one_letter_code
_entity_poly.pdbx_strand_id
1 'polypeptide(L)'
;GQVVNLLGLDEALTVQATSALAGGDVQRAAHLLDGAEDRTAPRWNFLRGKCHMALEEFPEAAKCFLAAEGEYNVLRELEICYREMGDYKNAYIYACRQKDAQ
;
A
#
# COMPACT_ATOMS: atom_id res chain seq x y z
N GLY A 1 16.26 -21.92 -0.60
CA GLY A 1 17.06 -22.31 -1.61
C GLY A 1 17.31 -21.34 -2.74
N GLN A 2 17.69 -21.89 -3.83
CA GLN A 2 18.10 -21.11 -4.99
C GLN A 2 16.95 -20.36 -5.64
N VAL A 3 15.74 -20.89 -5.54
CA VAL A 3 14.56 -20.20 -6.08
C VAL A 3 14.35 -18.86 -5.36
N VAL A 4 14.55 -18.85 -4.06
CA VAL A 4 14.45 -17.63 -3.27
C VAL A 4 15.49 -16.62 -3.73
N ASN A 5 16.71 -17.10 -4.00
CA ASN A 5 17.78 -16.22 -4.47
C ASN A 5 17.48 -15.60 -5.83
N LEU A 6 16.80 -16.33 -6.71
CA LEU A 6 16.42 -15.80 -8.02
C LEU A 6 15.34 -14.74 -7.92
N LEU A 7 14.36 -14.94 -7.05
CA LEU A 7 13.26 -14.00 -6.88
C LEU A 7 13.61 -12.86 -5.93
N GLY A 8 14.59 -13.09 -5.05
CA GLY A 8 14.89 -12.16 -3.98
C GLY A 8 13.93 -12.33 -2.81
N LEU A 9 14.45 -12.05 -1.61
CA LEU A 9 13.67 -12.19 -0.38
C LEU A 9 12.50 -11.20 -0.35
N ASP A 10 12.78 -9.94 -0.71
CA ASP A 10 11.76 -8.91 -0.66
C ASP A 10 10.62 -9.20 -1.62
N GLU A 11 10.92 -9.69 -2.82
CA GLU A 11 9.87 -10.05 -3.76
C GLU A 11 9.03 -11.21 -3.25
N ALA A 12 9.67 -12.23 -2.68
CA ALA A 12 8.94 -13.35 -2.09
C ALA A 12 8.01 -12.89 -0.97
N LEU A 13 8.50 -11.99 -0.11
CA LEU A 13 7.70 -11.46 0.99
C LEU A 13 6.51 -10.64 0.48
N THR A 14 6.70 -9.84 -0.57
CA THR A 14 5.60 -9.06 -1.12
C THR A 14 4.55 -9.94 -1.80
N VAL A 15 4.97 -11.01 -2.46
CA VAL A 15 4.03 -11.98 -3.04
C VAL A 15 3.19 -12.63 -1.94
N GLN A 16 3.83 -13.07 -0.86
CA GLN A 16 3.12 -13.69 0.26
C GLN A 16 2.21 -12.70 0.98
N ALA A 17 2.67 -11.45 1.13
CA ALA A 17 1.86 -10.41 1.75
C ALA A 17 0.61 -10.09 0.91
N THR A 18 0.74 -10.08 -0.41
CA THR A 18 -0.39 -9.89 -1.31
C THR A 18 -1.44 -11.00 -1.09
N SER A 19 -0.97 -12.22 -0.99
CA SER A 19 -1.86 -13.37 -0.75
C SER A 19 -2.54 -13.28 0.61
N ALA A 20 -1.80 -12.87 1.65
CA ALA A 20 -2.35 -12.71 2.98
C ALA A 20 -3.44 -11.62 3.00
N LEU A 21 -3.20 -10.50 2.33
CA LEU A 21 -4.19 -9.42 2.22
C LEU A 21 -5.45 -9.88 1.48
N ALA A 22 -5.27 -10.65 0.41
CA ALA A 22 -6.41 -11.18 -0.34
C ALA A 22 -7.27 -12.11 0.53
N GLY A 23 -6.64 -12.81 1.46
CA GLY A 23 -7.35 -13.67 2.41
C GLY A 23 -7.85 -12.94 3.66
N GLY A 24 -7.62 -11.64 3.77
CA GLY A 24 -8.07 -10.85 4.90
C GLY A 24 -7.16 -10.91 6.13
N ASP A 25 -5.98 -11.53 6.01
CA ASP A 25 -5.04 -11.66 7.12
C ASP A 25 -4.06 -10.48 7.12
N VAL A 26 -4.54 -9.35 7.61
CA VAL A 26 -3.78 -8.09 7.61
C VAL A 26 -2.55 -8.19 8.50
N GLN A 27 -2.67 -8.83 9.65
CA GLN A 27 -1.53 -8.93 10.59
C GLN A 27 -0.41 -9.77 10.01
N ARG A 28 -0.76 -10.86 9.33
CA ARG A 28 0.25 -11.68 8.66
C ARG A 28 0.93 -10.89 7.54
N ALA A 29 0.15 -10.16 6.75
CA ALA A 29 0.72 -9.34 5.69
C ALA A 29 1.69 -8.31 6.25
N ALA A 30 1.33 -7.61 7.31
CA ALA A 30 2.19 -6.62 7.94
C ALA A 30 3.47 -7.26 8.48
N HIS A 31 3.36 -8.42 9.10
CA HIS A 31 4.52 -9.15 9.62
C HIS A 31 5.48 -9.55 8.50
N LEU A 32 4.93 -10.06 7.38
CA LEU A 32 5.75 -10.42 6.24
C LEU A 32 6.49 -9.20 5.67
N LEU A 33 5.80 -8.07 5.55
CA LEU A 33 6.40 -6.85 5.03
C LEU A 33 7.49 -6.30 5.95
N ASP A 34 7.36 -6.51 7.25
CA ASP A 34 8.38 -6.09 8.21
C ASP A 34 9.70 -6.83 8.00
N GLY A 35 9.68 -7.99 7.37
CA GLY A 35 10.89 -8.74 7.07
C GLY A 35 11.65 -8.25 5.83
N ALA A 36 11.09 -7.31 5.06
CA ALA A 36 11.73 -6.82 3.86
C ALA A 36 12.91 -5.91 4.19
N GLU A 37 13.95 -5.97 3.35
CA GLU A 37 15.12 -5.11 3.51
C GLU A 37 14.88 -3.73 2.89
N ASP A 38 14.28 -3.68 1.70
CA ASP A 38 14.02 -2.43 1.00
C ASP A 38 12.57 -2.00 1.21
N ARG A 39 12.38 -1.03 2.09
CA ARG A 39 11.05 -0.48 2.40
C ARG A 39 10.76 0.79 1.60
N THR A 40 11.58 1.09 0.60
CA THR A 40 11.37 2.24 -0.28
C THR A 40 10.70 1.84 -1.59
N ALA A 41 10.67 0.55 -1.92
CA ALA A 41 10.09 0.06 -3.17
C ALA A 41 8.60 0.42 -3.25
N PRO A 42 8.11 0.87 -4.42
CA PRO A 42 6.69 1.21 -4.57
C PRO A 42 5.76 0.06 -4.23
N ARG A 43 6.12 -1.17 -4.59
CA ARG A 43 5.28 -2.34 -4.29
C ARG A 43 5.16 -2.56 -2.79
N TRP A 44 6.27 -2.46 -2.06
CA TRP A 44 6.24 -2.58 -0.60
C TRP A 44 5.32 -1.52 0.00
N ASN A 45 5.48 -0.29 -0.44
CA ASN A 45 4.68 0.83 0.07
C ASN A 45 3.20 0.67 -0.26
N PHE A 46 2.88 0.20 -1.45
CA PHE A 46 1.49 -0.06 -1.83
C PHE A 46 0.86 -1.08 -0.88
N LEU A 47 1.55 -2.19 -0.64
CA LEU A 47 1.04 -3.24 0.24
C LEU A 47 0.97 -2.79 1.69
N ARG A 48 1.99 -2.06 2.16
CA ARG A 48 1.98 -1.55 3.53
C ARG A 48 0.86 -0.52 3.71
N GLY A 49 0.62 0.30 2.71
CA GLY A 49 -0.52 1.22 2.71
C GLY A 49 -1.84 0.49 2.86
N LYS A 50 -2.01 -0.62 2.16
CA LYS A 50 -3.22 -1.45 2.29
C LYS A 50 -3.38 -1.99 3.72
N CYS A 51 -2.28 -2.40 4.35
CA CYS A 51 -2.32 -2.86 5.74
C CYS A 51 -2.77 -1.74 6.68
N HIS A 52 -2.15 -0.56 6.56
CA HIS A 52 -2.52 0.59 7.39
C HIS A 52 -3.97 0.97 7.19
N MET A 53 -4.43 0.98 5.94
CA MET A 53 -5.81 1.34 5.63
C MET A 53 -6.80 0.36 6.28
N ALA A 54 -6.50 -0.94 6.22
CA ALA A 54 -7.35 -1.95 6.84
C ALA A 54 -7.39 -1.81 8.36
N LEU A 55 -6.33 -1.28 8.96
CA LEU A 55 -6.25 -1.02 10.39
C LEU A 55 -6.74 0.39 10.75
N GLU A 56 -7.26 1.12 9.78
CA GLU A 56 -7.76 2.50 9.93
C GLU A 56 -6.67 3.48 10.39
N GLU A 57 -5.43 3.19 10.04
CA GLU A 57 -4.29 4.06 10.27
C GLU A 57 -4.08 4.93 9.03
N PHE A 58 -5.01 5.85 8.81
CA PHE A 58 -5.10 6.59 7.55
C PHE A 58 -3.93 7.53 7.28
N PRO A 59 -3.36 8.25 8.26
CA PRO A 59 -2.17 9.06 7.98
C PRO A 59 -0.98 8.23 7.49
N GLU A 60 -0.73 7.09 8.12
CA GLU A 60 0.33 6.18 7.72
C GLU A 60 0.06 5.58 6.34
N ALA A 61 -1.20 5.20 6.09
CA ALA A 61 -1.59 4.67 4.81
C ALA A 61 -1.36 5.68 3.69
N ALA A 62 -1.74 6.93 3.91
CA ALA A 62 -1.55 7.99 2.91
C ALA A 62 -0.08 8.17 2.55
N LYS A 63 0.82 8.15 3.53
CA LYS A 63 2.27 8.25 3.29
C LYS A 63 2.76 7.12 2.39
N CYS A 64 2.32 5.90 2.68
CA CYS A 64 2.71 4.74 1.89
C CYS A 64 2.18 4.83 0.46
N PHE A 65 0.92 5.22 0.28
CA PHE A 65 0.35 5.34 -1.05
C PHE A 65 1.02 6.45 -1.85
N LEU A 66 1.37 7.57 -1.22
CA LEU A 66 2.11 8.63 -1.91
C LEU A 66 3.46 8.13 -2.40
N ALA A 67 4.14 7.30 -1.62
CA ALA A 67 5.42 6.72 -2.02
C ALA A 67 5.25 5.73 -3.19
N ALA A 68 4.06 5.18 -3.39
CA ALA A 68 3.79 4.20 -4.44
C ALA A 68 3.12 4.80 -5.68
N GLU A 69 2.72 6.08 -5.66
CA GLU A 69 1.86 6.62 -6.71
C GLU A 69 2.52 6.69 -8.09
N GLY A 70 3.85 6.62 -8.16
CA GLY A 70 4.55 6.61 -9.43
C GLY A 70 4.33 5.32 -10.25
N GLU A 71 4.02 4.22 -9.59
CA GLU A 71 3.85 2.92 -10.26
C GLU A 71 2.48 2.30 -10.06
N TYR A 72 1.72 2.76 -9.08
CA TYR A 72 0.40 2.20 -8.77
C TYR A 72 -0.66 3.29 -8.82
N ASN A 73 -1.84 2.93 -9.32
CA ASN A 73 -2.98 3.84 -9.27
C ASN A 73 -3.56 3.80 -7.86
N VAL A 74 -3.25 4.82 -7.08
CA VAL A 74 -3.66 4.91 -5.67
C VAL A 74 -4.60 6.09 -5.42
N LEU A 75 -5.19 6.64 -6.47
CA LEU A 75 -6.05 7.83 -6.35
C LEU A 75 -7.24 7.58 -5.43
N ARG A 76 -7.88 6.42 -5.58
CA ARG A 76 -9.03 6.08 -4.73
C ARG A 76 -8.60 5.91 -3.28
N GLU A 77 -7.51 5.22 -3.07
CA GLU A 77 -6.99 4.97 -1.72
C GLU A 77 -6.63 6.28 -1.03
N LEU A 78 -5.98 7.19 -1.75
CA LEU A 78 -5.63 8.51 -1.19
C LEU A 78 -6.87 9.34 -0.89
N GLU A 79 -7.87 9.32 -1.77
CA GLU A 79 -9.13 10.00 -1.50
C GLU A 79 -9.74 9.51 -0.20
N ILE A 80 -9.82 8.19 -0.02
CA ILE A 80 -10.41 7.60 1.19
C ILE A 80 -9.61 8.01 2.42
N CYS A 81 -8.28 7.91 2.35
CA CYS A 81 -7.43 8.27 3.50
C CYS A 81 -7.63 9.72 3.92
N TYR A 82 -7.60 10.64 2.97
CA TYR A 82 -7.75 12.05 3.29
C TYR A 82 -9.14 12.37 3.83
N ARG A 83 -10.17 11.74 3.26
CA ARG A 83 -11.54 11.95 3.75
C ARG A 83 -11.68 11.46 5.19
N GLU A 84 -11.14 10.28 5.50
CA GLU A 84 -11.21 9.73 6.86
C GLU A 84 -10.39 10.54 7.86
N MET A 85 -9.36 11.25 7.38
CA MET A 85 -8.58 12.16 8.21
C MET A 85 -9.26 13.53 8.40
N GLY A 86 -10.37 13.77 7.72
CA GLY A 86 -11.03 15.07 7.73
C GLY A 86 -10.37 16.11 6.83
N ASP A 87 -9.42 15.70 6.01
CA ASP A 87 -8.75 16.57 5.05
C ASP A 87 -9.55 16.60 3.76
N TYR A 88 -10.65 17.30 3.76
CA TYR A 88 -11.59 17.30 2.63
C TYR A 88 -11.04 18.02 1.40
N LYS A 89 -10.11 18.95 1.58
CA LYS A 89 -9.46 19.61 0.45
C LYS A 89 -8.70 18.62 -0.40
N ASN A 90 -7.81 17.83 0.22
CA ASN A 90 -7.05 16.83 -0.49
C ASN A 90 -7.93 15.69 -0.99
N ALA A 91 -8.93 15.28 -0.22
CA ALA A 91 -9.88 14.26 -0.66
C ALA A 91 -10.56 14.70 -1.97
N TYR A 92 -10.98 15.95 -2.05
CA TYR A 92 -11.60 16.51 -3.25
C TYR A 92 -10.63 16.49 -4.44
N ILE A 93 -9.38 16.87 -4.21
CA ILE A 93 -8.36 16.89 -5.27
C ILE A 93 -8.21 15.48 -5.87
N TYR A 94 -8.11 14.46 -5.02
CA TYR A 94 -7.94 13.09 -5.51
C TYR A 94 -9.22 12.53 -6.14
N ALA A 95 -10.39 12.95 -5.68
CA ALA A 95 -11.65 12.59 -6.34
C ALA A 95 -11.69 13.16 -7.76
N CYS A 96 -11.26 14.40 -7.93
CA CYS A 96 -11.20 15.02 -9.26
C CYS A 96 -10.21 14.31 -10.17
N ARG A 97 -9.05 13.92 -9.65
CA ARG A 97 -8.05 13.20 -10.43
C ARG A 97 -8.57 11.84 -10.90
N GLN A 98 -9.34 11.15 -10.06
CA GLN A 98 -9.96 9.88 -10.47
C GLN A 98 -10.90 10.08 -11.65
N LYS A 99 -11.71 11.13 -11.60
CA LYS A 99 -12.63 11.44 -12.68
C LYS A 99 -11.89 11.74 -13.97
N ASP A 100 -10.79 12.51 -13.87
CA ASP A 100 -10.01 12.89 -15.05
C ASP A 100 -9.26 11.69 -15.64
N ALA A 101 -8.97 10.68 -14.85
CA ALA A 101 -8.24 9.50 -15.29
C ALA A 101 -9.12 8.48 -16.02
N GLN A 102 -10.43 8.65 -16.00
CA GLN A 102 -11.38 7.73 -16.68
C GLN A 102 -11.55 8.06 -18.19
#